data_1d41129a5d8f48c85fa09dbd9d10adfd
#
_entry.id   1d41129a5d8f48c85fa09dbd9d10adfd
#
_cell.length_a   1.000
_cell.length_b   1.000
_cell.length_c   1.000
_cell.angle_alpha   90.00
_cell.angle_beta   90.00
_cell.angle_gamma   90.00
#
_symmetry.space_group_name_H-M   'P 1'
#
loop_
_entity.id
_entity.type
_entity.pdbx_description
1 polymer ?
#
loop_
_entity_poly.entity_id
_entity_poly.type
_entity_poly.pdbx_seq_one_letter_code
_entity_poly.pdbx_strand_id
1 'polypeptide(L)'
;MIAIIDYDAGNIKSVEKALNYLGEEAIITRDHDEIVNSDKVILPGVGAFADAMEKIRHYALEETIHEVVEKNIPFLGICLGLQ
;
A
#
# COMPACT_ATOMS: atom_id res chain seq x y z
N MET A 1 -7.46 -10.07 5.66
CA MET A 1 -6.03 -9.72 5.60
C MET A 1 -5.86 -8.38 4.91
N ILE A 2 -4.99 -7.55 5.43
CA ILE A 2 -4.71 -6.24 4.86
C ILE A 2 -3.38 -6.29 4.13
N ALA A 3 -3.35 -5.86 2.87
CA ALA A 3 -2.11 -5.79 2.12
C ALA A 3 -1.55 -4.37 2.18
N ILE A 4 -0.29 -4.25 2.57
CA ILE A 4 0.42 -2.98 2.59
C ILE A 4 1.36 -3.00 1.40
N ILE A 5 1.13 -2.12 0.43
CA ILE A 5 1.90 -2.13 -0.81
C ILE A 5 3.34 -1.67 -0.55
N ASP A 6 4.28 -2.52 -0.94
CA ASP A 6 5.71 -2.25 -0.77
C ASP A 6 6.27 -1.60 -2.03
N TYR A 7 6.41 -0.27 -2.01
CA TYR A 7 7.03 0.45 -3.11
C TYR A 7 8.20 1.32 -2.60
N ASP A 8 8.91 0.78 -1.62
CA ASP A 8 10.06 1.45 -0.98
C ASP A 8 9.69 2.67 -0.15
N ALA A 9 8.47 2.66 0.41
CA ALA A 9 8.09 3.70 1.34
C ALA A 9 8.84 3.54 2.66
N GLY A 10 9.37 4.63 3.20
CA GLY A 10 10.24 4.57 4.35
C GLY A 10 9.61 4.08 5.65
N ASN A 11 8.30 4.29 5.84
CA ASN A 11 7.64 3.97 7.11
C ASN A 11 6.73 2.76 7.04
N ILE A 12 6.98 1.89 6.09
CA ILE A 12 6.10 0.75 5.86
C ILE A 12 6.04 -0.20 7.07
N LYS A 13 7.15 -0.39 7.75
CA LYS A 13 7.20 -1.24 8.94
C LYS A 13 6.39 -0.66 10.10
N SER A 14 6.37 0.66 10.23
CA SER A 14 5.58 1.30 11.28
C SER A 14 4.09 1.09 11.07
N VAL A 15 3.65 1.12 9.81
CA VAL A 15 2.26 0.87 9.47
C VAL A 15 1.90 -0.57 9.81
N GLU A 16 2.77 -1.52 9.44
CA GLU A 16 2.55 -2.92 9.73
C GLU A 16 2.43 -3.17 11.23
N LYS A 17 3.35 -2.59 12.00
CA LYS A 17 3.33 -2.76 13.45
C LYS A 17 2.07 -2.20 14.08
N ALA A 18 1.63 -1.03 13.61
CA ALA A 18 0.42 -0.41 14.14
C ALA A 18 -0.81 -1.28 13.88
N LEU A 19 -0.92 -1.83 12.69
CA LEU A 19 -2.05 -2.68 12.35
C LEU A 19 -2.04 -3.97 13.16
N ASN A 20 -0.88 -4.59 13.31
CA ASN A 20 -0.76 -5.81 14.11
C ASN A 20 -1.07 -5.54 15.58
N TYR A 21 -0.68 -4.38 16.07
CA TYR A 21 -0.99 -3.98 17.44
C TYR A 21 -2.49 -3.88 17.67
N LEU A 22 -3.23 -3.44 16.65
CA LEU A 22 -4.67 -3.31 16.71
C LEU A 22 -5.40 -4.65 16.47
N GLY A 23 -4.65 -5.72 16.30
CA GLY A 23 -5.25 -7.03 16.10
C GLY A 23 -5.59 -7.35 14.65
N GLU A 24 -5.14 -6.52 13.70
CA GLU A 24 -5.40 -6.74 12.28
C GLU A 24 -4.26 -7.53 11.65
N GLU A 25 -4.59 -8.51 10.84
CA GLU A 25 -3.58 -9.25 10.09
C GLU A 25 -3.17 -8.43 8.88
N ALA A 26 -1.89 -8.08 8.80
CA ALA A 26 -1.38 -7.27 7.71
C ALA A 26 -0.08 -7.82 7.19
N ILE A 27 0.13 -7.74 5.89
CA ILE A 27 1.38 -8.17 5.25
C ILE A 27 1.91 -7.06 4.36
N ILE A 28 3.23 -6.97 4.28
CA ILE A 28 3.91 -6.06 3.36
C ILE A 28 4.19 -6.85 2.09
N THR A 29 3.68 -6.38 0.96
CA THR A 29 3.84 -7.14 -0.28
C THR A 29 3.77 -6.22 -1.50
N ARG A 30 4.39 -6.66 -2.59
CA ARG A 30 4.21 -6.03 -3.90
C ARG A 30 3.72 -7.05 -4.92
N ASP A 31 3.35 -8.22 -4.46
CA ASP A 31 2.82 -9.25 -5.34
C ASP A 31 1.39 -8.92 -5.76
N HIS A 32 1.16 -8.90 -7.07
CA HIS A 32 -0.14 -8.53 -7.62
C HIS A 32 -1.27 -9.40 -7.06
N ASP A 33 -1.09 -10.72 -7.06
CA ASP A 33 -2.14 -11.63 -6.64
C ASP A 33 -2.47 -11.47 -5.16
N GLU A 34 -1.47 -11.27 -4.32
CA GLU A 34 -1.71 -11.06 -2.89
C GLU A 34 -2.50 -9.77 -2.65
N ILE A 35 -2.14 -8.73 -3.39
CA ILE A 35 -2.80 -7.43 -3.21
C ILE A 35 -4.26 -7.49 -3.65
N VAL A 36 -4.54 -8.04 -4.83
CA VAL A 36 -5.91 -8.04 -5.36
C VAL A 36 -6.81 -9.05 -4.67
N ASN A 37 -6.25 -9.97 -3.90
CA ASN A 37 -7.03 -10.93 -3.14
C ASN A 37 -7.15 -10.59 -1.66
N SER A 38 -6.62 -9.45 -1.25
CA SER A 38 -6.73 -9.00 0.13
C SER A 38 -8.10 -8.37 0.40
N ASP A 39 -8.44 -8.23 1.68
CA ASP A 39 -9.69 -7.60 2.08
C ASP A 39 -9.61 -6.08 2.00
N LYS A 40 -8.45 -5.54 2.28
CA LYS A 40 -8.19 -4.10 2.26
C LYS A 40 -6.77 -3.86 1.80
N VAL A 41 -6.53 -2.70 1.21
CA VAL A 41 -5.20 -2.34 0.70
C VAL A 41 -4.78 -0.99 1.26
N ILE A 42 -3.54 -0.91 1.73
CA ILE A 42 -2.97 0.34 2.22
C ILE A 42 -1.78 0.71 1.34
N LEU A 43 -1.77 1.95 0.88
CA LEU A 43 -0.65 2.51 0.15
C LEU A 43 0.03 3.53 1.06
N PRO A 44 1.14 3.13 1.72
CA PRO A 44 1.85 4.09 2.58
C PRO A 44 2.55 5.13 1.73
N GLY A 45 2.51 6.37 2.17
CA GLY A 45 3.14 7.45 1.45
C GLY A 45 4.33 8.02 2.19
N VAL A 46 5.31 8.52 1.46
CA VAL A 46 6.45 9.20 2.04
C VAL A 46 6.82 10.38 1.17
N GLY A 47 6.97 11.53 1.81
CA GLY A 47 7.48 12.70 1.12
C GLY A 47 6.70 13.12 -0.11
N ALA A 48 7.40 13.39 -1.20
CA ALA A 48 6.80 13.98 -2.38
C ALA A 48 5.97 13.00 -3.19
N PHE A 49 4.83 13.48 -3.67
CA PHE A 49 3.94 12.68 -4.50
C PHE A 49 4.63 12.17 -5.77
N ALA A 50 5.45 13.01 -6.40
CA ALA A 50 6.16 12.63 -7.62
C ALA A 50 7.08 11.44 -7.41
N ASP A 51 7.76 11.40 -6.26
CA ASP A 51 8.65 10.28 -5.94
C ASP A 51 7.86 9.00 -5.73
N ALA A 52 6.71 9.10 -5.08
CA ALA A 52 5.85 7.95 -4.86
C ALA A 52 5.36 7.38 -6.19
N MET A 53 4.92 8.24 -7.10
CA MET A 53 4.46 7.81 -8.40
C MET A 53 5.56 7.13 -9.22
N GLU A 54 6.78 7.67 -9.14
CA GLU A 54 7.92 7.08 -9.85
C GLU A 54 8.19 5.67 -9.34
N LYS A 55 8.17 5.47 -8.03
CA LYS A 55 8.41 4.16 -7.45
C LYS A 55 7.29 3.17 -7.77
N ILE A 56 6.05 3.64 -7.75
CA ILE A 56 4.91 2.81 -8.13
C ILE A 56 5.07 2.32 -9.56
N ARG A 57 5.52 3.18 -10.46
CA ARG A 57 5.78 2.78 -11.85
C ARG A 57 6.97 1.84 -11.95
N HIS A 58 8.01 2.10 -11.17
CA HIS A 58 9.21 1.26 -11.18
C HIS A 58 8.87 -0.18 -10.84
N TYR A 59 7.97 -0.40 -9.90
CA TYR A 59 7.58 -1.74 -9.49
C TYR A 59 6.34 -2.25 -10.24
N ALA A 60 5.93 -1.56 -11.28
CA ALA A 60 4.79 -1.96 -12.11
C ALA A 60 3.51 -2.15 -11.28
N LEU A 61 3.31 -1.28 -10.32
CA LEU A 61 2.16 -1.37 -9.42
C LEU A 61 0.95 -0.57 -9.88
N GLU A 62 1.07 0.20 -10.96
CA GLU A 62 -0.04 1.02 -11.44
C GLU A 62 -1.26 0.16 -11.78
N GLU A 63 -1.06 -0.92 -12.52
CA GLU A 63 -2.16 -1.79 -12.90
C GLU A 63 -2.76 -2.49 -11.70
N THR A 64 -1.92 -2.88 -10.74
CA THR A 64 -2.38 -3.53 -9.52
C THR A 64 -3.29 -2.60 -8.74
N ILE A 65 -2.89 -1.35 -8.58
CA ILE A 65 -3.69 -0.35 -7.86
C ILE A 65 -4.99 -0.09 -8.60
N HIS A 66 -4.93 0.00 -9.94
CA HIS A 66 -6.11 0.21 -10.74
C HIS A 66 -7.12 -0.93 -10.56
N GLU A 67 -6.63 -2.16 -10.54
CA GLU A 67 -7.49 -3.32 -10.34
C GLU A 67 -8.11 -3.34 -8.95
N VAL A 68 -7.36 -2.94 -7.93
CA VAL A 68 -7.88 -2.82 -6.57
C VAL A 68 -9.08 -1.88 -6.53
N VAL A 69 -8.96 -0.74 -7.20
CA VAL A 69 -10.04 0.23 -7.27
C VAL A 69 -11.23 -0.31 -8.04
N GLU A 70 -10.99 -0.99 -9.15
CA GLU A 70 -12.05 -1.56 -9.95
C GLU A 70 -12.82 -2.65 -9.22
N LYS A 71 -12.13 -3.43 -8.39
CA LYS A 71 -12.77 -4.50 -7.62
C LYS A 71 -13.46 -3.99 -6.35
N ASN A 72 -13.44 -2.68 -6.13
CA ASN A 72 -14.03 -2.05 -4.95
C ASN A 72 -13.43 -2.54 -3.64
N ILE A 73 -12.17 -2.94 -3.64
CA ILE A 73 -11.46 -3.28 -2.41
C ILE A 73 -11.19 -1.99 -1.66
N PRO A 74 -11.52 -1.90 -0.36
CA PRO A 74 -11.22 -0.68 0.40
C PRO A 74 -9.74 -0.32 0.29
N PHE A 75 -9.47 0.91 -0.10
CA PHE A 75 -8.13 1.38 -0.40
C PHE A 75 -7.84 2.65 0.38
N LEU A 76 -6.80 2.62 1.21
CA LEU A 76 -6.43 3.76 2.02
C LEU A 76 -5.02 4.22 1.67
N GLY A 77 -4.91 5.46 1.24
CA GLY A 77 -3.60 6.07 1.03
C GLY A 77 -3.18 6.80 2.30
N ILE A 78 -2.04 6.43 2.86
CA ILE A 78 -1.48 7.12 4.01
C ILE A 78 -0.30 7.92 3.51
N CYS A 79 -0.43 9.24 3.56
CA CYS A 79 0.61 10.12 3.06
C CYS A 79 1.22 10.90 4.22
N LEU A 80 2.48 10.63 4.52
CA LEU A 80 3.22 11.40 5.50
C LEU A 80 3.80 12.61 4.80
N GLY A 81 3.84 13.72 5.49
CA GLY A 81 4.36 14.93 4.89
C GLY A 81 3.38 15.63 3.98
N LEU A 82 2.14 15.32 4.13
CA LEU A 82 1.09 16.06 3.44
C LEU A 82 1.04 17.42 4.08
N GLN A 83 1.43 18.40 3.36
CA GLN A 83 1.53 19.75 3.89
C GLN A 83 0.60 20.68 3.17
#